data_829b098aba4493e845c00b8f2c7a8173
#
_entry.id   829b098aba4493e845c00b8f2c7a8173
#
_cell.length_a   1.000
_cell.length_b   1.000
_cell.length_c   1.000
_cell.angle_alpha   90.00
_cell.angle_beta   90.00
_cell.angle_gamma   90.00
#
_symmetry.space_group_name_H-M   'P 1'
#
loop_
_entity.id
_entity.type
_entity.pdbx_description
1 polymer ?
#
loop_
_entity_poly.entity_id
_entity_poly.type
_entity_poly.pdbx_seq_one_letter_code
_entity_poly.pdbx_strand_id
1 'polypeptide(L)'
;MIVTLIIVCEAAFWVLLAAGLSLRYLARRPRLGAAVLLCEPLLELVLLIVTAVDLKNGAEPDWKHGLAAVYIGFSVALGPSTIRWVDARFAHRFAGGPPPVKPPKYGMARALHEWRTAARWILASGIAIALLQGAAWYVGADGDTESLRAWQMRLLFVIGINVVIAGSYTLFPKRPPAGAGVPGGERDASPLSAGHPQHVADRLVGRTRKDEKQVR
;
A
#
# COMPACT_ATOMS: atom_id res chain seq x y z
N MET A 1 -30.38 -14.70 17.93
CA MET A 1 -30.36 -14.53 16.48
C MET A 1 -29.15 -13.68 15.98
N ILE A 2 -28.88 -12.53 16.62
CA ILE A 2 -27.76 -11.64 16.21
C ILE A 2 -26.40 -12.28 16.41
N VAL A 3 -26.15 -12.98 17.52
CA VAL A 3 -24.89 -13.73 17.76
C VAL A 3 -24.64 -14.77 16.66
N THR A 4 -25.70 -15.48 16.24
CA THR A 4 -25.58 -16.45 15.14
C THR A 4 -25.21 -15.76 13.83
N LEU A 5 -25.77 -14.59 13.53
CA LEU A 5 -25.43 -13.79 12.34
C LEU A 5 -23.97 -13.31 12.40
N ILE A 6 -23.49 -12.85 13.54
CA ILE A 6 -22.09 -12.45 13.72
C ILE A 6 -21.15 -13.63 13.44
N ILE A 7 -21.43 -14.80 14.02
CA ILE A 7 -20.60 -16.01 13.78
C ILE A 7 -20.62 -16.42 12.30
N VAL A 8 -21.78 -16.34 11.64
CA VAL A 8 -21.89 -16.64 10.20
C VAL A 8 -21.09 -15.64 9.36
N CYS A 9 -21.16 -14.34 9.69
CA CYS A 9 -20.38 -13.32 9.02
C CYS A 9 -18.87 -13.51 9.21
N GLU A 10 -18.40 -13.82 10.43
CA GLU A 10 -17.00 -14.15 10.68
C GLU A 10 -16.53 -15.38 9.90
N ALA A 11 -17.32 -16.44 9.87
CA ALA A 11 -17.01 -17.62 9.08
C ALA A 11 -16.96 -17.30 7.57
N ALA A 12 -17.95 -16.54 7.08
CA ALA A 12 -18.00 -16.11 5.68
C ALA A 12 -16.79 -15.25 5.29
N PHE A 13 -16.32 -14.36 6.18
CA PHE A 13 -15.11 -13.58 6.00
C PHE A 13 -13.88 -14.47 5.69
N TRP A 14 -13.60 -15.46 6.54
CA TRP A 14 -12.47 -16.37 6.33
C TRP A 14 -12.59 -17.20 5.06
N VAL A 15 -13.82 -17.62 4.71
CA VAL A 15 -14.09 -18.36 3.47
C VAL A 15 -13.86 -17.47 2.25
N LEU A 16 -14.35 -16.22 2.24
CA LEU A 16 -14.17 -15.26 1.16
C LEU A 16 -12.70 -14.90 0.99
N LEU A 17 -11.98 -14.67 2.08
CA LEU A 17 -10.55 -14.40 2.06
C LEU A 17 -9.76 -15.55 1.44
N ALA A 18 -9.99 -16.77 1.91
CA ALA A 18 -9.33 -17.97 1.38
C ALA A 18 -9.68 -18.21 -0.10
N ALA A 19 -10.95 -18.06 -0.46
CA ALA A 19 -11.42 -18.23 -1.84
C ALA A 19 -10.84 -17.14 -2.78
N GLY A 20 -10.86 -15.88 -2.35
CA GLY A 20 -10.31 -14.76 -3.12
C GLY A 20 -8.83 -14.90 -3.38
N LEU A 21 -8.04 -15.25 -2.35
CA LEU A 21 -6.60 -15.51 -2.47
C LEU A 21 -6.33 -16.75 -3.35
N SER A 22 -7.09 -17.83 -3.18
CA SER A 22 -6.95 -19.04 -3.97
C SER A 22 -7.24 -18.77 -5.46
N LEU A 23 -8.32 -18.07 -5.76
CA LEU A 23 -8.66 -17.67 -7.14
C LEU A 23 -7.57 -16.79 -7.75
N ARG A 24 -6.98 -15.89 -6.95
CA ARG A 24 -5.95 -14.96 -7.42
C ARG A 24 -4.63 -15.66 -7.70
N TYR A 25 -4.15 -16.50 -6.79
CA TYR A 25 -2.80 -17.06 -6.84
C TYR A 25 -2.74 -18.50 -7.35
N LEU A 26 -3.68 -19.37 -6.96
CA LEU A 26 -3.72 -20.76 -7.43
C LEU A 26 -4.39 -20.88 -8.79
N ALA A 27 -5.61 -20.35 -8.94
CA ALA A 27 -6.34 -20.41 -10.19
C ALA A 27 -5.87 -19.37 -11.23
N ARG A 28 -4.94 -18.48 -10.88
CA ARG A 28 -4.39 -17.42 -11.75
C ARG A 28 -5.45 -16.53 -12.38
N ARG A 29 -6.57 -16.31 -11.69
CA ARG A 29 -7.67 -15.44 -12.11
C ARG A 29 -7.73 -14.17 -11.25
N PRO A 30 -6.82 -13.18 -11.46
CA PRO A 30 -6.68 -12.03 -10.57
C PRO A 30 -7.93 -11.15 -10.49
N ARG A 31 -8.70 -11.05 -11.58
CA ARG A 31 -9.95 -10.26 -11.61
C ARG A 31 -11.05 -10.89 -10.75
N LEU A 32 -11.24 -12.21 -10.86
CA LEU A 32 -12.23 -12.94 -10.05
C LEU A 32 -11.83 -12.94 -8.57
N GLY A 33 -10.55 -13.19 -8.26
CA GLY A 33 -10.05 -13.09 -6.89
C GLY A 33 -10.25 -11.70 -6.28
N ALA A 34 -10.00 -10.63 -7.05
CA ALA A 34 -10.26 -9.27 -6.60
C ALA A 34 -11.75 -8.99 -6.37
N ALA A 35 -12.64 -9.50 -7.23
CA ALA A 35 -14.08 -9.35 -7.06
C ALA A 35 -14.59 -10.05 -5.79
N VAL A 36 -14.09 -11.27 -5.51
CA VAL A 36 -14.43 -12.01 -4.27
C VAL A 36 -13.92 -11.26 -3.03
N LEU A 37 -12.68 -10.73 -3.05
CA LEU A 37 -12.14 -9.92 -1.94
C LEU A 37 -12.90 -8.60 -1.74
N LEU A 38 -13.53 -8.06 -2.78
CA LEU A 38 -14.40 -6.87 -2.66
C LEU A 38 -15.73 -7.18 -1.94
N CYS A 39 -16.14 -8.45 -1.85
CA CYS A 39 -17.30 -8.84 -1.06
C CYS A 39 -17.07 -8.71 0.46
N GLU A 40 -15.80 -8.74 0.91
CA GLU A 40 -15.48 -8.61 2.34
C GLU A 40 -15.91 -7.26 2.92
N PRO A 41 -15.53 -6.09 2.37
CA PRO A 41 -16.00 -4.82 2.91
C PRO A 41 -17.51 -4.63 2.81
N LEU A 42 -18.19 -5.32 1.88
CA LEU A 42 -19.66 -5.33 1.82
C LEU A 42 -20.26 -6.15 2.98
N LEU A 43 -19.67 -7.30 3.29
CA LEU A 43 -20.06 -8.12 4.43
C LEU A 43 -19.88 -7.35 5.75
N GLU A 44 -18.75 -6.66 5.91
CA GLU A 44 -18.47 -5.81 7.08
C GLU A 44 -19.44 -4.63 7.19
N LEU A 45 -19.86 -4.07 6.05
CA LEU A 45 -20.90 -3.02 6.05
C LEU A 45 -22.23 -3.55 6.54
N VAL A 46 -22.64 -4.75 6.12
CA VAL A 46 -23.84 -5.41 6.64
C VAL A 46 -23.71 -5.62 8.15
N LEU A 47 -22.56 -6.10 8.61
CA LEU A 47 -22.30 -6.33 10.03
C LEU A 47 -22.36 -5.01 10.83
N LEU A 48 -21.83 -3.92 10.30
CA LEU A 48 -21.91 -2.59 10.91
C LEU A 48 -23.36 -2.10 11.04
N ILE A 49 -24.19 -2.30 9.99
CA ILE A 49 -25.61 -1.93 10.01
C ILE A 49 -26.36 -2.75 11.08
N VAL A 50 -26.15 -4.08 11.11
CA VAL A 50 -26.76 -4.96 12.11
C VAL A 50 -26.36 -4.55 13.51
N THR A 51 -25.09 -4.24 13.73
CA THR A 51 -24.55 -3.74 14.99
C THR A 51 -25.23 -2.43 15.41
N ALA A 52 -25.39 -1.47 14.50
CA ALA A 52 -26.04 -0.21 14.81
C ALA A 52 -27.54 -0.40 15.18
N VAL A 53 -28.24 -1.33 14.51
CA VAL A 53 -29.61 -1.70 14.84
C VAL A 53 -29.68 -2.36 16.22
N ASP A 54 -28.73 -3.23 16.56
CA ASP A 54 -28.67 -3.92 17.84
C ASP A 54 -28.45 -2.94 19.00
N LEU A 55 -27.50 -2.03 18.85
CA LEU A 55 -27.25 -0.95 19.83
C LEU A 55 -28.46 -0.07 20.03
N LYS A 56 -29.18 0.28 18.95
CA LYS A 56 -30.42 1.06 19.03
C LYS A 56 -31.52 0.33 19.78
N ASN A 57 -31.54 -1.00 19.71
CA ASN A 57 -32.50 -1.86 20.44
C ASN A 57 -32.08 -2.15 21.89
N GLY A 58 -31.03 -1.48 22.40
CA GLY A 58 -30.58 -1.57 23.79
C GLY A 58 -29.57 -2.66 24.08
N ALA A 59 -28.84 -3.16 23.05
CA ALA A 59 -27.72 -4.06 23.28
C ALA A 59 -26.60 -3.37 24.06
N GLU A 60 -25.92 -4.12 24.93
CA GLU A 60 -24.75 -3.60 25.63
C GLU A 60 -23.60 -3.29 24.67
N PRO A 61 -22.93 -2.11 24.81
CA PRO A 61 -21.82 -1.75 23.95
C PRO A 61 -20.62 -2.67 24.19
N ASP A 62 -20.18 -3.35 23.12
CA ASP A 62 -18.97 -4.17 23.09
C ASP A 62 -17.94 -3.56 22.11
N TRP A 63 -16.64 -3.81 22.38
CA TRP A 63 -15.56 -3.36 21.53
C TRP A 63 -15.66 -3.87 20.08
N LYS A 64 -16.30 -5.01 19.87
CA LYS A 64 -16.54 -5.60 18.53
C LYS A 64 -17.40 -4.72 17.63
N HIS A 65 -18.29 -3.91 18.20
CA HIS A 65 -19.24 -3.09 17.48
C HIS A 65 -18.57 -2.05 16.56
N GLY A 66 -17.38 -1.55 16.92
CA GLY A 66 -16.66 -0.61 16.09
C GLY A 66 -15.67 -1.25 15.11
N LEU A 67 -15.39 -2.54 15.26
CA LEU A 67 -14.33 -3.21 14.51
C LEU A 67 -14.66 -3.30 13.01
N ALA A 68 -15.92 -3.53 12.65
CA ALA A 68 -16.37 -3.58 11.26
C ALA A 68 -16.09 -2.28 10.51
N ALA A 69 -16.37 -1.12 11.11
CA ALA A 69 -16.09 0.18 10.51
C ALA A 69 -14.58 0.40 10.28
N VAL A 70 -13.75 0.00 11.25
CA VAL A 70 -12.29 0.05 11.14
C VAL A 70 -11.84 -0.82 9.97
N TYR A 71 -12.34 -2.06 9.89
CA TYR A 71 -11.98 -2.99 8.83
C TYR A 71 -12.33 -2.44 7.44
N ILE A 72 -13.53 -1.90 7.26
CA ILE A 72 -13.96 -1.26 6.00
C ILE A 72 -13.00 -0.13 5.63
N GLY A 73 -12.75 0.80 6.56
CA GLY A 73 -11.86 1.94 6.31
C GLY A 73 -10.47 1.51 5.84
N PHE A 74 -9.90 0.52 6.52
CA PHE A 74 -8.57 0.00 6.21
C PHE A 74 -8.55 -0.81 4.91
N SER A 75 -9.56 -1.62 4.65
CA SER A 75 -9.69 -2.40 3.41
C SER A 75 -9.78 -1.50 2.18
N VAL A 76 -10.59 -0.44 2.26
CA VAL A 76 -10.77 0.51 1.16
C VAL A 76 -9.49 1.32 0.89
N ALA A 77 -8.89 1.89 1.92
CA ALA A 77 -7.74 2.79 1.76
C ALA A 77 -6.41 2.06 1.55
N LEU A 78 -6.17 0.95 2.24
CA LEU A 78 -4.91 0.22 2.20
C LEU A 78 -4.95 -1.02 1.31
N GLY A 79 -6.13 -1.61 1.07
CA GLY A 79 -6.31 -2.84 0.30
C GLY A 79 -5.57 -2.82 -1.05
N PRO A 80 -5.79 -1.81 -1.93
CA PRO A 80 -5.12 -1.76 -3.23
C PRO A 80 -3.59 -1.68 -3.14
N SER A 81 -3.04 -1.07 -2.09
CA SER A 81 -1.59 -0.98 -1.88
C SER A 81 -1.02 -2.28 -1.34
N THR A 82 -1.74 -2.95 -0.44
CA THR A 82 -1.39 -4.24 0.12
C THR A 82 -1.39 -5.33 -0.96
N ILE A 83 -2.43 -5.35 -1.80
CA ILE A 83 -2.52 -6.29 -2.93
C ILE A 83 -1.32 -6.12 -3.87
N ARG A 84 -0.99 -4.90 -4.29
CA ARG A 84 0.18 -4.64 -5.14
C ARG A 84 1.50 -5.08 -4.50
N TRP A 85 1.63 -4.87 -3.20
CA TRP A 85 2.81 -5.28 -2.46
C TRP A 85 2.93 -6.81 -2.38
N VAL A 86 1.83 -7.53 -2.13
CA VAL A 86 1.77 -9.00 -2.11
C VAL A 86 2.05 -9.54 -3.51
N ASP A 87 1.40 -8.99 -4.56
CA ASP A 87 1.60 -9.41 -5.95
C ASP A 87 3.07 -9.29 -6.38
N ALA A 88 3.72 -8.17 -6.06
CA ALA A 88 5.14 -7.97 -6.40
C ALA A 88 6.04 -9.00 -5.71
N ARG A 89 5.76 -9.33 -4.44
CA ARG A 89 6.51 -10.35 -3.71
C ARG A 89 6.24 -11.75 -4.23
N PHE A 90 4.99 -12.05 -4.54
CA PHE A 90 4.62 -13.35 -5.11
C PHE A 90 5.26 -13.55 -6.49
N ALA A 91 5.19 -12.54 -7.37
CA ALA A 91 5.82 -12.57 -8.67
C ALA A 91 7.34 -12.80 -8.57
N HIS A 92 8.02 -12.10 -7.64
CA HIS A 92 9.44 -12.29 -7.41
C HIS A 92 9.77 -13.70 -6.90
N ARG A 93 8.98 -14.23 -5.95
CA ARG A 93 9.27 -15.51 -5.29
C ARG A 93 8.94 -16.72 -6.17
N PHE A 94 7.87 -16.65 -6.97
CA PHE A 94 7.30 -17.82 -7.66
C PHE A 94 7.23 -17.70 -9.17
N ALA A 95 7.37 -16.50 -9.74
CA ALA A 95 7.27 -16.27 -11.18
C ALA A 95 8.53 -15.65 -11.80
N GLY A 96 9.66 -15.60 -11.06
CA GLY A 96 10.92 -15.04 -11.58
C GLY A 96 10.85 -13.53 -11.88
N GLY A 97 9.89 -12.80 -11.33
CA GLY A 97 9.74 -11.37 -11.51
C GLY A 97 10.86 -10.54 -10.86
N PRO A 98 10.98 -9.25 -11.20
CA PRO A 98 12.00 -8.38 -10.63
C PRO A 98 11.82 -8.23 -9.11
N PRO A 99 12.91 -7.96 -8.36
CA PRO A 99 12.83 -7.77 -6.93
C PRO A 99 11.95 -6.54 -6.59
N PRO A 100 11.16 -6.62 -5.50
CA PRO A 100 10.32 -5.50 -5.08
C PRO A 100 11.14 -4.24 -4.85
N VAL A 101 10.64 -3.12 -5.35
CA VAL A 101 11.29 -1.82 -5.19
C VAL A 101 11.31 -1.44 -3.71
N LYS A 102 12.51 -1.20 -3.18
CA LYS A 102 12.70 -0.76 -1.79
C LYS A 102 12.32 0.71 -1.66
N PRO A 103 11.69 1.12 -0.55
CA PRO A 103 11.40 2.53 -0.32
C PRO A 103 12.70 3.35 -0.23
N PRO A 104 12.67 4.63 -0.62
CA PRO A 104 13.82 5.52 -0.52
C PRO A 104 14.29 5.61 0.93
N LYS A 105 15.61 5.61 1.15
CA LYS A 105 16.22 5.56 2.49
C LYS A 105 16.52 6.96 3.04
N TYR A 106 16.76 7.96 2.19
CA TYR A 106 17.32 9.27 2.57
C TYR A 106 16.60 10.43 1.90
N GLY A 107 16.75 11.62 2.48
CA GLY A 107 16.34 12.88 1.91
C GLY A 107 14.83 13.08 1.78
N MET A 108 14.44 14.06 0.98
CA MET A 108 13.05 14.47 0.76
C MET A 108 12.20 13.34 0.12
N ALA A 109 12.82 12.45 -0.68
CA ALA A 109 12.12 11.30 -1.25
C ALA A 109 11.60 10.34 -0.16
N ARG A 110 12.34 10.18 0.95
CA ARG A 110 11.89 9.42 2.12
C ARG A 110 10.74 10.13 2.82
N ALA A 111 10.84 11.44 3.06
CA ALA A 111 9.77 12.22 3.69
C ALA A 111 8.47 12.13 2.88
N LEU A 112 8.53 12.28 1.54
CA LEU A 112 7.37 12.15 0.66
C LEU A 112 6.76 10.74 0.70
N HIS A 113 7.58 9.70 0.80
CA HIS A 113 7.10 8.32 0.97
C HIS A 113 6.32 8.16 2.28
N GLU A 114 6.84 8.70 3.39
CA GLU A 114 6.16 8.66 4.70
C GLU A 114 4.84 9.44 4.68
N TRP A 115 4.82 10.64 4.05
CA TRP A 115 3.56 11.39 3.88
C TRP A 115 2.52 10.65 3.05
N ARG A 116 2.92 9.96 1.98
CA ARG A 116 1.99 9.13 1.20
C ARG A 116 1.46 7.95 2.02
N THR A 117 2.28 7.38 2.87
CA THR A 117 1.87 6.31 3.80
C THR A 117 0.93 6.86 4.86
N ALA A 118 1.29 7.97 5.50
CA ALA A 118 0.44 8.66 6.48
C ALA A 118 -0.92 9.07 5.88
N ALA A 119 -0.94 9.60 4.65
CA ALA A 119 -2.18 9.96 3.97
C ALA A 119 -3.14 8.77 3.78
N ARG A 120 -2.61 7.58 3.50
CA ARG A 120 -3.45 6.36 3.39
C ARG A 120 -4.00 5.95 4.74
N TRP A 121 -3.21 6.04 5.81
CA TRP A 121 -3.66 5.74 7.17
C TRP A 121 -4.69 6.76 7.66
N ILE A 122 -4.49 8.05 7.35
CA ILE A 122 -5.44 9.13 7.64
C ILE A 122 -6.75 8.89 6.88
N LEU A 123 -6.68 8.52 5.61
CA LEU A 123 -7.87 8.20 4.80
C LEU A 123 -8.61 6.99 5.38
N ALA A 124 -7.89 5.91 5.72
CA ALA A 124 -8.47 4.72 6.34
C ALA A 124 -9.21 5.06 7.63
N SER A 125 -8.54 5.78 8.52
CA SER A 125 -9.10 6.21 9.81
C SER A 125 -10.27 7.18 9.61
N GLY A 126 -10.19 8.09 8.64
CA GLY A 126 -11.25 9.04 8.31
C GLY A 126 -12.52 8.35 7.83
N ILE A 127 -12.40 7.35 6.94
CA ILE A 127 -13.54 6.54 6.49
C ILE A 127 -14.16 5.81 7.67
N ALA A 128 -13.34 5.16 8.51
CA ALA A 128 -13.83 4.44 9.69
C ALA A 128 -14.55 5.38 10.67
N ILE A 129 -13.99 6.56 10.95
CA ILE A 129 -14.62 7.57 11.82
C ILE A 129 -15.96 8.04 11.23
N ALA A 130 -16.04 8.27 9.92
CA ALA A 130 -17.28 8.68 9.26
C ALA A 130 -18.37 7.60 9.38
N LEU A 131 -18.01 6.32 9.21
CA LEU A 131 -18.93 5.19 9.38
C LEU A 131 -19.40 5.05 10.83
N LEU A 132 -18.48 5.16 11.81
CA LEU A 132 -18.79 5.12 13.23
C LEU A 132 -19.68 6.31 13.63
N GLN A 133 -19.45 7.49 13.08
CA GLN A 133 -20.29 8.66 13.32
C GLN A 133 -21.68 8.49 12.73
N GLY A 134 -21.80 7.94 11.53
CA GLY A 134 -23.08 7.59 10.90
C GLY A 134 -23.87 6.58 11.75
N ALA A 135 -23.19 5.53 12.24
CA ALA A 135 -23.79 4.55 13.16
C ALA A 135 -24.25 5.22 14.46
N ALA A 136 -23.40 6.07 15.07
CA ALA A 136 -23.75 6.79 16.30
C ALA A 136 -24.96 7.74 16.11
N TRP A 137 -25.08 8.41 14.97
CA TRP A 137 -26.27 9.22 14.66
C TRP A 137 -27.54 8.38 14.50
N TYR A 138 -27.42 7.20 13.89
CA TYR A 138 -28.55 6.29 13.73
C TYR A 138 -29.02 5.72 15.08
N VAL A 139 -28.11 5.37 15.97
CA VAL A 139 -28.41 4.91 17.33
C VAL A 139 -29.07 6.04 18.14
N GLY A 140 -28.57 7.26 18.01
CA GLY A 140 -29.14 8.46 18.65
C GLY A 140 -29.07 8.42 20.17
N ALA A 141 -30.14 8.94 20.79
CA ALA A 141 -30.29 8.94 22.26
C ALA A 141 -30.92 7.65 22.80
N ASP A 142 -31.42 6.78 21.92
CA ASP A 142 -32.15 5.57 22.29
C ASP A 142 -31.20 4.43 22.74
N GLY A 143 -29.94 4.50 22.38
CA GLY A 143 -28.95 3.47 22.71
C GLY A 143 -27.60 4.02 23.14
N ASP A 144 -26.75 3.13 23.65
CA ASP A 144 -25.40 3.49 24.09
C ASP A 144 -24.40 3.47 22.93
N THR A 145 -23.71 4.57 22.75
CA THR A 145 -22.71 4.79 21.70
C THR A 145 -21.27 4.85 22.22
N GLU A 146 -21.03 4.49 23.49
CA GLU A 146 -19.72 4.61 24.12
C GLU A 146 -18.66 3.81 23.39
N SER A 147 -18.96 2.58 22.98
CA SER A 147 -18.03 1.72 22.23
C SER A 147 -17.63 2.33 20.88
N LEU A 148 -18.59 2.96 20.16
CA LEU A 148 -18.34 3.62 18.87
C LEU A 148 -17.46 4.85 19.05
N ARG A 149 -17.71 5.66 20.07
CA ARG A 149 -16.91 6.85 20.39
C ARG A 149 -15.50 6.48 20.86
N ALA A 150 -15.36 5.40 21.63
CA ALA A 150 -14.05 4.89 22.05
C ALA A 150 -13.17 4.50 20.83
N TRP A 151 -13.78 3.89 19.80
CA TRP A 151 -13.07 3.62 18.54
C TRP A 151 -12.69 4.88 17.77
N GLN A 152 -13.58 5.88 17.70
CA GLN A 152 -13.25 7.17 17.08
C GLN A 152 -12.04 7.83 17.74
N MET A 153 -11.96 7.81 19.10
CA MET A 153 -10.82 8.34 19.85
C MET A 153 -9.51 7.60 19.51
N ARG A 154 -9.54 6.26 19.45
CA ARG A 154 -8.39 5.44 19.07
C ARG A 154 -7.92 5.77 17.65
N LEU A 155 -8.84 5.95 16.70
CA LEU A 155 -8.53 6.30 15.31
C LEU A 155 -7.93 7.70 15.19
N LEU A 156 -8.42 8.68 15.95
CA LEU A 156 -7.82 10.02 16.02
C LEU A 156 -6.38 9.95 16.55
N PHE A 157 -6.12 9.11 17.54
CA PHE A 157 -4.77 8.88 18.04
C PHE A 157 -3.86 8.25 16.98
N VAL A 158 -4.36 7.29 16.19
CA VAL A 158 -3.64 6.70 15.05
C VAL A 158 -3.31 7.77 14.01
N ILE A 159 -4.25 8.67 13.68
CA ILE A 159 -4.00 9.81 12.79
C ILE A 159 -2.87 10.69 13.35
N GLY A 160 -2.96 11.07 14.63
CA GLY A 160 -1.95 11.90 15.29
C GLY A 160 -0.55 11.29 15.21
N ILE A 161 -0.41 10.00 15.54
CA ILE A 161 0.87 9.28 15.45
C ILE A 161 1.42 9.32 14.01
N ASN A 162 0.60 9.03 13.01
CA ASN A 162 1.05 9.02 11.61
C ASN A 162 1.51 10.42 11.14
N VAL A 163 0.82 11.48 11.55
CA VAL A 163 1.20 12.87 11.26
C VAL A 163 2.53 13.21 11.93
N VAL A 164 2.72 12.85 13.21
CA VAL A 164 3.98 13.06 13.92
C VAL A 164 5.13 12.31 13.26
N ILE A 165 4.93 11.05 12.87
CA ILE A 165 5.96 10.27 12.17
C ILE A 165 6.32 10.93 10.84
N ALA A 166 5.35 11.24 9.98
CA ALA A 166 5.60 11.87 8.69
C ALA A 166 6.25 13.26 8.84
N GLY A 167 5.79 14.05 9.81
CA GLY A 167 6.36 15.35 10.16
C GLY A 167 7.81 15.25 10.63
N SER A 168 8.14 14.25 11.44
CA SER A 168 9.52 14.04 11.92
C SER A 168 10.50 13.80 10.78
N TYR A 169 10.11 13.07 9.74
CA TYR A 169 10.95 12.86 8.55
C TYR A 169 11.11 14.12 7.69
N THR A 170 10.20 15.07 7.80
CA THR A 170 10.30 16.37 7.12
C THR A 170 11.20 17.31 7.87
N LEU A 171 11.09 17.34 9.21
CA LEU A 171 11.88 18.23 10.07
C LEU A 171 13.33 17.72 10.22
N PHE A 172 13.52 16.39 10.28
CA PHE A 172 14.81 15.74 10.48
C PHE A 172 15.13 14.77 9.32
N PRO A 173 15.38 15.27 8.09
CA PRO A 173 15.65 14.40 6.96
C PRO A 173 16.96 13.64 7.16
N LYS A 174 16.93 12.31 7.07
CA LYS A 174 18.14 11.49 7.15
C LYS A 174 19.07 11.83 5.98
N ARG A 175 20.30 12.24 6.29
CA ARG A 175 21.35 12.49 5.30
C ARG A 175 21.96 11.16 4.82
N PRO A 176 22.31 11.01 3.53
CA PRO A 176 23.08 9.86 3.07
C PRO A 176 24.44 9.83 3.79
N PRO A 177 25.01 8.66 4.08
CA PRO A 177 26.35 8.57 4.62
C PRO A 177 27.36 9.19 3.64
N ALA A 178 28.36 9.90 4.18
CA ALA A 178 29.43 10.49 3.39
C ALA A 178 30.11 9.37 2.57
N GLY A 179 30.00 9.43 1.23
CA GLY A 179 30.52 8.39 0.32
C GLY A 179 29.46 7.53 -0.40
N ALA A 180 28.20 7.63 -0.08
CA ALA A 180 27.16 7.07 -0.92
C ALA A 180 26.89 8.03 -2.09
N GLY A 181 27.46 7.73 -3.26
CA GLY A 181 27.22 8.49 -4.48
C GLY A 181 25.73 8.70 -4.71
N VAL A 182 25.34 9.89 -5.10
CA VAL A 182 23.96 10.26 -5.44
C VAL A 182 23.50 9.36 -6.60
N PRO A 183 22.52 8.48 -6.43
CA PRO A 183 21.99 7.72 -7.55
C PRO A 183 21.18 8.69 -8.43
N GLY A 184 21.77 9.19 -9.47
CA GLY A 184 21.11 10.09 -10.43
C GLY A 184 21.98 11.16 -11.07
N GLY A 185 23.25 11.35 -10.63
CA GLY A 185 24.12 12.41 -11.12
C GLY A 185 25.11 12.00 -12.20
N GLU A 186 25.10 10.76 -12.68
CA GLU A 186 26.16 10.24 -13.55
C GLU A 186 25.69 9.94 -14.98
N ARG A 187 24.86 10.81 -15.55
CA ARG A 187 24.51 10.69 -16.97
C ARG A 187 24.82 11.91 -17.82
N ASP A 188 25.47 12.96 -17.30
CA ASP A 188 25.83 14.11 -18.13
C ASP A 188 27.17 14.76 -17.78
N ALA A 189 28.16 13.96 -17.39
CA ALA A 189 29.55 14.44 -17.41
C ALA A 189 30.46 13.35 -17.98
N SER A 190 30.24 12.97 -19.23
CA SER A 190 31.38 12.54 -20.06
C SER A 190 32.20 13.77 -20.33
N PRO A 191 33.43 13.89 -19.80
CA PRO A 191 34.33 14.85 -20.33
C PRO A 191 34.52 14.49 -21.81
N LEU A 192 34.24 15.42 -22.69
CA LEU A 192 34.73 15.38 -24.06
C LEU A 192 36.25 15.10 -23.97
N SER A 193 36.60 13.82 -24.00
CA SER A 193 37.96 13.38 -24.22
C SER A 193 38.35 13.98 -25.56
N ALA A 194 39.14 15.03 -25.49
CA ALA A 194 39.84 15.57 -26.63
C ALA A 194 40.58 14.40 -27.32
N GLY A 195 39.93 13.84 -28.34
CA GLY A 195 40.48 12.76 -29.13
C GLY A 195 41.73 13.28 -29.79
N HIS A 196 42.85 12.71 -29.42
CA HIS A 196 44.14 12.87 -30.05
C HIS A 196 44.04 12.44 -31.53
N PRO A 197 44.30 13.29 -32.54
CA PRO A 197 44.02 13.01 -33.95
C PRO A 197 44.95 11.99 -34.61
N GLN A 198 45.79 11.32 -33.86
CA GLN A 198 46.79 10.37 -34.39
C GLN A 198 46.26 8.95 -34.67
N HIS A 199 45.10 8.56 -34.13
CA HIS A 199 44.59 7.19 -34.34
C HIS A 199 43.78 6.98 -35.63
N VAL A 200 43.45 8.04 -36.36
CA VAL A 200 42.71 7.94 -37.63
C VAL A 200 43.66 7.75 -38.81
N ALA A 201 44.90 8.30 -38.75
CA ALA A 201 45.89 8.16 -39.80
C ALA A 201 46.40 6.72 -39.95
N ASP A 202 46.58 5.98 -38.86
CA ASP A 202 47.10 4.60 -38.89
C ASP A 202 46.11 3.57 -39.47
N ARG A 203 44.81 3.84 -39.45
CA ARG A 203 43.79 2.93 -40.03
C ARG A 203 43.68 3.07 -41.57
N LEU A 204 44.04 4.19 -42.11
CA LEU A 204 43.97 4.42 -43.56
C LEU A 204 45.21 3.87 -44.28
N VAL A 205 46.38 3.91 -43.65
CA VAL A 205 47.63 3.35 -44.21
C VAL A 205 47.64 1.83 -44.22
N GLY A 206 46.97 1.19 -43.22
CA GLY A 206 46.87 -0.28 -43.14
C GLY A 206 45.93 -0.90 -44.20
N ARG A 207 44.98 -0.14 -44.73
CA ARG A 207 43.99 -0.63 -45.69
C ARG A 207 44.51 -0.64 -47.15
N THR A 208 45.32 0.34 -47.54
CA THR A 208 45.93 0.39 -48.88
C THR A 208 47.00 -0.68 -49.09
N ARG A 209 47.66 -1.15 -48.02
CA ARG A 209 48.71 -2.19 -48.13
C ARG A 209 48.13 -3.62 -48.26
N LYS A 210 46.87 -3.84 -47.93
CA LYS A 210 46.22 -5.16 -48.05
C LYS A 210 45.66 -5.39 -49.45
N ASP A 211 45.25 -4.36 -50.13
CA ASP A 211 44.65 -4.47 -51.47
C ASP A 211 45.74 -4.66 -52.55
N GLU A 212 46.97 -4.24 -52.30
CA GLU A 212 48.09 -4.40 -53.26
C GLU A 212 48.70 -5.84 -53.26
N LYS A 213 48.42 -6.66 -52.26
CA LYS A 213 48.87 -8.07 -52.19
C LYS A 213 47.88 -9.09 -52.76
N GLN A 214 46.69 -8.64 -53.19
CA GLN A 214 45.68 -9.56 -53.75
C GLN A 214 45.54 -9.49 -55.28
N VAL A 215 46.39 -8.70 -55.96
CA VAL A 215 46.41 -8.53 -57.43
C VAL A 215 47.72 -9.02 -58.07
N ARG A 216 48.46 -9.93 -57.42
CA ARG A 216 49.57 -10.67 -58.07
C ARG A 216 49.38 -12.14 -57.91
#